data_bab7a485e34f6ca3833f3c45afdde0e2
#
_entry.id   bab7a485e34f6ca3833f3c45afdde0e2
#
_cell.length_a   1.000
_cell.length_b   1.000
_cell.length_c   1.000
_cell.angle_alpha   90.00
_cell.angle_beta   90.00
_cell.angle_gamma   90.00
#
_symmetry.space_group_name_H-M   'P 1'
#
loop_
_entity.id
_entity.type
_entity.pdbx_description
1 polymer ?
#
loop_
_entity_poly.entity_id
_entity_poly.type
_entity_poly.pdbx_seq_one_letter_code
_entity_poly.pdbx_strand_id
1 'polypeptide(L)'
;LMNQEMIHMGKIITIGREFGSGGREVGKRLSDELGIAYYDNEIITEIAKRTELAEGYVQHVMENGPTALMPITIGRTFYMGADPVMEQNNAIYREQSLLVQELAEKSDCVIVGRSADYILRDKKPLRLFIYADMESRMERCRKRAPEQEHFTDKELRRHIQDVDKRRSKYYQFFTGQTWGEKLNYDLCINTSGANIEDLVKVIAKLVK
;
A
#
# COMPACT_ATOMS: atom_id res chain seq x y z
N LEU A 1 3.37 32.88 30.73
CA LEU A 1 2.96 31.46 30.79
C LEU A 1 2.52 31.06 29.41
N MET A 2 3.46 30.69 28.55
CA MET A 2 3.17 30.09 27.26
C MET A 2 2.89 28.59 27.51
N ASN A 3 1.65 28.17 27.31
CA ASN A 3 1.31 26.76 27.19
C ASN A 3 2.10 26.19 26.01
N GLN A 4 3.13 25.40 26.30
CA GLN A 4 3.64 24.43 25.35
C GLN A 4 2.56 23.36 25.19
N GLU A 5 1.68 23.53 24.21
CA GLU A 5 1.01 22.40 23.60
C GLU A 5 2.13 21.55 22.99
N MET A 6 2.51 20.49 23.70
CA MET A 6 3.30 19.41 23.11
C MET A 6 2.43 18.85 22.00
N ILE A 7 2.74 19.22 20.76
CA ILE A 7 2.20 18.55 19.59
C ILE A 7 2.62 17.09 19.77
N HIS A 8 1.70 16.26 20.19
CA HIS A 8 1.88 14.83 20.26
C HIS A 8 2.02 14.38 18.78
N MET A 9 3.26 14.26 18.32
CA MET A 9 3.52 13.65 17.01
C MET A 9 3.15 12.19 17.13
N GLY A 10 1.95 11.85 16.64
CA GLY A 10 1.41 10.50 16.70
C GLY A 10 2.36 9.49 16.07
N LYS A 11 2.34 8.26 16.57
CA LYS A 11 3.12 7.15 16.02
C LYS A 11 2.47 6.71 14.72
N ILE A 12 3.08 7.05 13.58
CA ILE A 12 2.61 6.65 12.27
C ILE A 12 3.57 5.59 11.73
N ILE A 13 3.03 4.43 11.37
CA ILE A 13 3.79 3.32 10.76
C ILE A 13 3.20 3.04 9.39
N THR A 14 4.01 3.04 8.36
CA THR A 14 3.60 2.69 7.00
C THR A 14 4.25 1.39 6.57
N ILE A 15 3.50 0.52 5.88
CA ILE A 15 3.98 -0.80 5.47
C ILE A 15 3.83 -0.99 3.96
N GLY A 16 4.93 -0.82 3.21
CA GLY A 16 5.08 -1.36 1.86
C GLY A 16 5.28 -2.88 1.93
N ARG A 17 4.77 -3.65 0.95
CA ARG A 17 4.84 -5.11 1.03
C ARG A 17 4.68 -5.79 -0.32
N GLU A 18 5.45 -6.83 -0.55
CA GLU A 18 5.23 -7.79 -1.63
C GLU A 18 3.97 -8.62 -1.38
N PHE A 19 3.35 -9.13 -2.44
CA PHE A 19 2.19 -10.02 -2.34
C PHE A 19 2.62 -11.38 -1.76
N GLY A 20 1.88 -11.88 -0.78
CA GLY A 20 2.21 -13.13 -0.09
C GLY A 20 3.34 -13.03 0.94
N SER A 21 3.99 -11.86 1.12
CA SER A 21 5.07 -11.68 2.11
C SER A 21 4.61 -11.68 3.57
N GLY A 22 3.31 -11.66 3.85
CA GLY A 22 2.79 -11.54 5.22
C GLY A 22 2.69 -10.10 5.74
N GLY A 23 2.98 -9.08 4.91
CA GLY A 23 2.97 -7.68 5.34
C GLY A 23 1.66 -7.18 5.94
N ARG A 24 0.50 -7.67 5.45
CA ARG A 24 -0.81 -7.38 6.08
C ARG A 24 -0.91 -7.93 7.50
N GLU A 25 -0.46 -9.16 7.70
CA GLU A 25 -0.46 -9.81 9.01
C GLU A 25 0.48 -9.10 9.97
N VAL A 26 1.68 -8.74 9.52
CA VAL A 26 2.61 -7.91 10.30
C VAL A 26 1.93 -6.61 10.72
N GLY A 27 1.29 -5.90 9.79
CA GLY A 27 0.60 -4.64 10.08
C GLY A 27 -0.52 -4.79 11.10
N LYS A 28 -1.40 -5.78 10.91
CA LYS A 28 -2.52 -6.02 11.83
C LYS A 28 -2.04 -6.39 13.23
N ARG A 29 -1.11 -7.35 13.35
CA ARG A 29 -0.57 -7.75 14.65
C ARG A 29 0.22 -6.63 15.32
N LEU A 30 0.95 -5.81 14.55
CA LEU A 30 1.68 -4.66 15.08
C LEU A 30 0.74 -3.60 15.64
N SER A 31 -0.36 -3.32 14.95
CA SER A 31 -1.39 -2.39 15.46
C SER A 31 -2.02 -2.90 16.75
N ASP A 32 -2.32 -4.19 16.84
CA ASP A 32 -2.87 -4.83 18.04
C ASP A 32 -1.86 -4.78 19.22
N GLU A 33 -0.59 -5.10 18.97
CA GLU A 33 0.48 -5.07 19.99
C GLU A 33 0.75 -3.66 20.53
N LEU A 34 0.59 -2.64 19.68
CA LEU A 34 0.78 -1.24 20.05
C LEU A 34 -0.51 -0.56 20.55
N GLY A 35 -1.68 -1.16 20.37
CA GLY A 35 -2.97 -0.59 20.70
C GLY A 35 -3.33 0.64 19.86
N ILE A 36 -2.92 0.67 18.57
CA ILE A 36 -3.13 1.78 17.64
C ILE A 36 -4.03 1.37 16.46
N ALA A 37 -4.55 2.36 15.72
CA ALA A 37 -5.44 2.10 14.59
C ALA A 37 -4.76 1.33 13.45
N TYR A 38 -5.55 0.55 12.70
CA TYR A 38 -5.09 -0.19 11.52
C TYR A 38 -5.92 0.18 10.30
N TYR A 39 -5.25 0.50 9.18
CA TYR A 39 -5.89 0.88 7.93
C TYR A 39 -5.30 0.13 6.74
N ASP A 40 -6.13 -0.52 5.94
CA ASP A 40 -5.78 -1.24 4.70
C ASP A 40 -6.90 -1.08 3.65
N ASN A 41 -7.83 -2.03 3.58
CA ASN A 41 -8.88 -2.04 2.55
C ASN A 41 -9.99 -1.01 2.80
N GLU A 42 -10.23 -0.62 4.03
CA GLU A 42 -11.24 0.38 4.42
C GLU A 42 -11.02 1.72 3.70
N ILE A 43 -9.79 2.01 3.32
CA ILE A 43 -9.41 3.19 2.53
C ILE A 43 -10.10 3.16 1.15
N ILE A 44 -10.21 1.99 0.50
CA ILE A 44 -10.86 1.85 -0.81
C ILE A 44 -12.35 2.23 -0.71
N THR A 45 -13.04 1.65 0.27
CA THR A 45 -14.47 1.89 0.50
C THR A 45 -14.75 3.38 0.75
N GLU A 46 -13.90 4.03 1.54
CA GLU A 46 -14.07 5.44 1.85
C GLU A 46 -13.78 6.34 0.63
N ILE A 47 -12.75 6.03 -0.17
CA ILE A 47 -12.48 6.75 -1.43
C ILE A 47 -13.66 6.59 -2.41
N ALA A 48 -14.21 5.37 -2.53
CA ALA A 48 -15.35 5.11 -3.40
C ALA A 48 -16.55 5.99 -3.02
N LYS A 49 -16.82 6.15 -1.73
CA LYS A 49 -17.87 7.06 -1.24
C LYS A 49 -17.60 8.53 -1.58
N ARG A 50 -16.36 9.00 -1.37
CA ARG A 50 -15.99 10.41 -1.61
C ARG A 50 -15.98 10.79 -3.09
N THR A 51 -15.65 9.84 -3.95
CA THR A 51 -15.58 10.05 -5.40
C THR A 51 -16.87 9.71 -6.12
N GLU A 52 -17.87 9.15 -5.43
CA GLU A 52 -19.12 8.62 -5.99
C GLU A 52 -18.86 7.56 -7.08
N LEU A 53 -17.72 6.88 -7.02
CA LEU A 53 -17.34 5.81 -7.94
C LEU A 53 -17.64 4.44 -7.35
N ALA A 54 -17.87 3.45 -8.21
CA ALA A 54 -18.01 2.06 -7.78
C ALA A 54 -16.72 1.57 -7.08
N GLU A 55 -16.84 0.90 -5.94
CA GLU A 55 -15.71 0.42 -5.13
C GLU A 55 -14.79 -0.48 -5.96
N GLY A 56 -15.35 -1.38 -6.79
CA GLY A 56 -14.56 -2.23 -7.68
C GLY A 56 -13.75 -1.44 -8.71
N TYR A 57 -14.23 -0.30 -9.18
CA TYR A 57 -13.47 0.57 -10.08
C TYR A 57 -12.33 1.28 -9.35
N VAL A 58 -12.59 1.82 -8.16
CA VAL A 58 -11.55 2.43 -7.31
C VAL A 58 -10.47 1.41 -6.97
N GLN A 59 -10.85 0.20 -6.55
CA GLN A 59 -9.94 -0.90 -6.30
C GLN A 59 -9.11 -1.23 -7.54
N HIS A 60 -9.74 -1.34 -8.70
CA HIS A 60 -9.05 -1.63 -9.96
C HIS A 60 -7.98 -0.59 -10.27
N VAL A 61 -8.31 0.70 -10.18
CA VAL A 61 -7.35 1.79 -10.42
C VAL A 61 -6.19 1.75 -9.43
N MET A 62 -6.48 1.58 -8.15
CA MET A 62 -5.48 1.55 -7.08
C MET A 62 -4.57 0.31 -7.13
N GLU A 63 -5.04 -0.79 -7.70
CA GLU A 63 -4.26 -2.04 -7.82
C GLU A 63 -3.52 -2.17 -9.16
N ASN A 64 -4.08 -1.63 -10.25
CA ASN A 64 -3.51 -1.79 -11.58
C ASN A 64 -2.70 -0.58 -12.06
N GLY A 65 -2.87 0.57 -11.39
CA GLY A 65 -2.31 1.84 -11.83
C GLY A 65 -3.03 2.43 -13.05
N PRO A 66 -2.69 3.67 -13.42
CA PRO A 66 -3.27 4.29 -14.59
C PRO A 66 -2.89 3.48 -15.83
N THR A 67 -3.89 3.04 -16.55
CA THR A 67 -3.69 2.47 -17.89
C THR A 67 -3.44 3.65 -18.81
N ALA A 68 -2.18 3.88 -19.19
CA ALA A 68 -1.90 4.83 -20.25
C ALA A 68 -2.58 4.31 -21.51
N LEU A 69 -3.64 4.97 -21.95
CA LEU A 69 -4.17 4.75 -23.29
C LEU A 69 -3.05 5.13 -24.25
N MET A 70 -2.59 4.16 -25.05
CA MET A 70 -1.70 4.48 -26.16
C MET A 70 -2.43 5.52 -27.01
N PRO A 71 -1.77 6.64 -27.38
CA PRO A 71 -2.41 7.59 -28.26
C PRO A 71 -2.78 6.85 -29.55
N ILE A 72 -4.08 6.69 -29.78
CA ILE A 72 -4.57 6.16 -31.06
C ILE A 72 -4.29 7.26 -32.08
N THR A 73 -3.28 7.07 -32.89
CA THR A 73 -2.97 7.95 -34.01
C THR A 73 -4.01 7.72 -35.11
N ILE A 74 -5.17 8.34 -34.97
CA ILE A 74 -6.16 8.42 -36.05
C ILE A 74 -5.93 9.75 -36.77
N GLY A 75 -5.13 9.71 -37.83
CA GLY A 75 -4.90 10.87 -38.68
C GLY A 75 -4.08 11.98 -37.99
N ARG A 76 -3.52 12.89 -38.78
CA ARG A 76 -2.60 13.98 -38.42
C ARG A 76 -3.15 15.04 -37.43
N THR A 77 -4.10 14.73 -36.57
CA THR A 77 -4.62 15.68 -35.59
C THR A 77 -4.21 15.22 -34.19
N PHE A 78 -3.25 15.92 -33.61
CA PHE A 78 -2.94 15.85 -32.17
C PHE A 78 -4.17 16.37 -31.41
N TYR A 79 -4.98 15.49 -30.89
CA TYR A 79 -6.01 15.87 -29.92
C TYR A 79 -5.34 16.03 -28.55
N MET A 80 -4.98 17.25 -28.19
CA MET A 80 -4.51 17.62 -26.85
C MET A 80 -5.73 17.82 -25.92
N GLY A 81 -6.66 16.89 -25.91
CA GLY A 81 -7.72 16.83 -24.90
C GLY A 81 -7.19 16.12 -23.65
N ALA A 82 -7.53 16.60 -22.45
CA ALA A 82 -7.25 15.87 -21.24
C ALA A 82 -7.89 14.49 -21.32
N ASP A 83 -7.12 13.43 -21.03
CA ASP A 83 -7.62 12.05 -21.03
C ASP A 83 -8.55 11.87 -19.81
N PRO A 84 -9.86 11.66 -19.99
CA PRO A 84 -10.81 11.53 -18.88
C PRO A 84 -10.44 10.39 -17.90
N VAL A 85 -9.81 9.34 -18.40
CA VAL A 85 -9.35 8.22 -17.57
C VAL A 85 -8.18 8.65 -16.69
N MET A 86 -7.27 9.45 -17.23
CA MET A 86 -6.15 10.00 -16.48
C MET A 86 -6.64 11.00 -15.42
N GLU A 87 -7.62 11.82 -15.74
CA GLU A 87 -8.23 12.75 -14.78
C GLU A 87 -8.90 12.01 -13.61
N GLN A 88 -9.65 10.93 -13.90
CA GLN A 88 -10.24 10.09 -12.84
C GLN A 88 -9.17 9.41 -11.98
N ASN A 89 -8.12 8.88 -12.58
CA ASN A 89 -7.00 8.24 -11.84
C ASN A 89 -6.33 9.25 -10.90
N ASN A 90 -6.11 10.47 -11.37
CA ASN A 90 -5.54 11.55 -10.57
C ASN A 90 -6.50 11.99 -9.44
N ALA A 91 -7.81 12.02 -9.70
CA ALA A 91 -8.82 12.32 -8.68
C ALA A 91 -8.82 11.25 -7.58
N ILE A 92 -8.81 9.97 -7.93
CA ILE A 92 -8.72 8.86 -6.96
C ILE A 92 -7.43 8.97 -6.13
N TYR A 93 -6.28 9.25 -6.73
CA TYR A 93 -5.03 9.40 -5.98
C TYR A 93 -5.04 10.63 -5.08
N ARG A 94 -5.68 11.72 -5.49
CA ARG A 94 -5.87 12.91 -4.65
C ARG A 94 -6.69 12.59 -3.41
N GLU A 95 -7.85 11.95 -3.59
CA GLU A 95 -8.70 11.53 -2.48
C GLU A 95 -8.00 10.53 -1.56
N GLN A 96 -7.24 9.58 -2.13
CA GLN A 96 -6.39 8.70 -1.35
C GLN A 96 -5.39 9.49 -0.49
N SER A 97 -4.74 10.50 -1.07
CA SER A 97 -3.73 11.29 -0.37
C SER A 97 -4.35 12.10 0.77
N LEU A 98 -5.51 12.71 0.54
CA LEU A 98 -6.25 13.46 1.57
C LEU A 98 -6.68 12.53 2.71
N LEU A 99 -7.31 11.40 2.37
CA LEU A 99 -7.77 10.45 3.37
C LEU A 99 -6.62 9.87 4.21
N VAL A 100 -5.51 9.50 3.60
CA VAL A 100 -4.32 8.99 4.31
C VAL A 100 -3.77 10.05 5.28
N GLN A 101 -3.76 11.31 4.90
CA GLN A 101 -3.34 12.42 5.78
C GLN A 101 -4.30 12.61 6.95
N GLU A 102 -5.61 12.64 6.69
CA GLU A 102 -6.65 12.75 7.71
C GLU A 102 -6.58 11.61 8.75
N LEU A 103 -6.38 10.36 8.27
CA LEU A 103 -6.25 9.19 9.15
C LEU A 103 -5.01 9.30 10.05
N ALA A 104 -3.90 9.77 9.51
CA ALA A 104 -2.66 9.97 10.25
C ALA A 104 -2.72 11.17 11.23
N GLU A 105 -3.62 12.11 11.02
CA GLU A 105 -3.88 13.22 11.95
C GLU A 105 -4.84 12.84 13.09
N LYS A 106 -5.72 11.89 12.80
CA LYS A 106 -6.76 11.48 13.73
C LYS A 106 -6.22 10.66 14.91
N SER A 107 -5.22 9.80 14.67
CA SER A 107 -4.68 8.90 15.71
C SER A 107 -3.35 8.28 15.30
N ASP A 108 -2.64 7.72 16.28
CA ASP A 108 -1.56 6.77 16.05
C ASP A 108 -2.07 5.62 15.19
N CYS A 109 -1.32 5.20 14.16
CA CYS A 109 -1.84 4.23 13.22
C CYS A 109 -0.77 3.44 12.46
N VAL A 110 -1.19 2.26 11.99
CA VAL A 110 -0.51 1.46 10.98
C VAL A 110 -1.30 1.56 9.68
N ILE A 111 -0.67 2.00 8.60
CA ILE A 111 -1.28 2.09 7.26
C ILE A 111 -0.55 1.13 6.32
N VAL A 112 -1.29 0.23 5.67
CA VAL A 112 -0.71 -0.79 4.80
C VAL A 112 -0.88 -0.42 3.32
N GLY A 113 0.24 -0.12 2.65
CA GLY A 113 0.32 0.28 1.24
C GLY A 113 -0.17 1.70 0.98
N ARG A 114 -0.88 1.89 -0.15
CA ARG A 114 -1.49 3.17 -0.57
C ARG A 114 -0.49 4.32 -0.75
N SER A 115 0.77 3.99 -1.03
CA SER A 115 1.86 4.97 -1.08
C SER A 115 1.94 5.85 0.19
N ALA A 116 1.47 5.33 1.34
CA ALA A 116 1.39 6.08 2.59
C ALA A 116 2.76 6.55 3.09
N ASP A 117 3.81 5.77 2.84
CA ASP A 117 5.21 6.12 3.07
C ASP A 117 5.62 7.41 2.37
N TYR A 118 5.17 7.60 1.14
CA TYR A 118 5.44 8.81 0.35
C TYR A 118 4.49 9.96 0.69
N ILE A 119 3.19 9.67 0.83
CA ILE A 119 2.16 10.69 1.16
C ILE A 119 2.47 11.35 2.50
N LEU A 120 2.90 10.57 3.49
CA LEU A 120 3.15 11.03 4.86
C LEU A 120 4.62 11.39 5.15
N ARG A 121 5.48 11.47 4.13
CA ARG A 121 6.93 11.68 4.30
C ARG A 121 7.27 12.90 5.18
N ASP A 122 6.47 13.96 5.11
CA ASP A 122 6.69 15.18 5.89
C ASP A 122 6.35 15.00 7.39
N LYS A 123 5.52 13.98 7.71
CA LYS A 123 5.19 13.58 9.09
C LYS A 123 6.21 12.59 9.68
N LYS A 124 7.25 12.23 8.93
CA LYS A 124 8.33 11.30 9.33
C LYS A 124 7.81 9.98 9.91
N PRO A 125 6.95 9.24 9.20
CA PRO A 125 6.47 7.94 9.66
C PRO A 125 7.62 6.93 9.75
N LEU A 126 7.47 5.89 10.57
CA LEU A 126 8.32 4.70 10.47
C LEU A 126 7.89 3.92 9.21
N ARG A 127 8.79 3.83 8.22
CA ARG A 127 8.51 3.22 6.91
C ARG A 127 9.10 1.81 6.85
N LEU A 128 8.24 0.82 6.79
CA LEU A 128 8.60 -0.58 6.68
C LEU A 128 8.35 -1.10 5.27
N PHE A 129 9.24 -1.97 4.78
CA PHE A 129 8.99 -2.78 3.58
C PHE A 129 9.12 -4.26 3.91
N ILE A 130 8.05 -5.03 3.68
CA ILE A 130 7.98 -6.46 4.00
C ILE A 130 8.07 -7.27 2.73
N TYR A 131 9.07 -8.16 2.65
CA TYR A 131 9.32 -9.02 1.50
C TYR A 131 9.61 -10.45 1.92
N ALA A 132 9.59 -11.39 0.98
CA ALA A 132 9.96 -12.79 1.21
C ALA A 132 10.39 -13.45 -0.09
N ASP A 133 11.07 -14.61 0.02
CA ASP A 133 11.32 -15.47 -1.12
C ASP A 133 10.01 -15.99 -1.75
N MET A 134 10.08 -16.42 -3.00
CA MET A 134 8.89 -16.83 -3.76
C MET A 134 8.22 -18.08 -3.15
N GLU A 135 8.98 -18.99 -2.62
CA GLU A 135 8.49 -20.24 -2.02
C GLU A 135 7.65 -19.96 -0.77
N SER A 136 8.16 -19.14 0.13
CA SER A 136 7.44 -18.68 1.33
C SER A 136 6.17 -17.91 0.99
N ARG A 137 6.22 -17.10 -0.06
CA ARG A 137 5.07 -16.32 -0.56
C ARG A 137 3.98 -17.23 -1.12
N MET A 138 4.36 -18.20 -1.96
CA MET A 138 3.44 -19.19 -2.52
C MET A 138 2.80 -20.04 -1.42
N GLU A 139 3.59 -20.51 -0.45
CA GLU A 139 3.09 -21.29 0.69
C GLU A 139 2.03 -20.50 1.48
N ARG A 140 2.30 -19.24 1.80
CA ARG A 140 1.32 -18.37 2.49
C ARG A 140 0.08 -18.12 1.67
N CYS A 141 0.21 -17.93 0.35
CA CYS A 141 -0.94 -17.78 -0.53
C CYS A 141 -1.82 -19.03 -0.52
N ARG A 142 -1.24 -20.23 -0.60
CA ARG A 142 -1.99 -21.50 -0.54
C ARG A 142 -2.70 -21.69 0.78
N LYS A 143 -2.06 -21.38 1.91
CA LYS A 143 -2.67 -21.50 3.24
C LYS A 143 -3.88 -20.56 3.43
N ARG A 144 -3.96 -19.48 2.64
CA ARG A 144 -5.03 -18.48 2.72
C ARG A 144 -6.04 -18.56 1.59
N ALA A 145 -5.75 -19.33 0.54
CA ALA A 145 -6.66 -19.52 -0.57
C ALA A 145 -7.92 -20.27 -0.11
N PRO A 146 -9.11 -19.88 -0.58
CA PRO A 146 -10.31 -20.70 -0.42
C PRO A 146 -10.10 -22.10 -1.01
N GLU A 147 -10.71 -23.14 -0.44
CA GLU A 147 -10.58 -24.54 -0.91
C GLU A 147 -10.93 -24.75 -2.40
N GLN A 148 -11.61 -23.81 -3.01
CA GLN A 148 -12.03 -23.85 -4.41
C GLN A 148 -11.05 -23.21 -5.39
N GLU A 149 -10.03 -22.50 -4.96
CA GLU A 149 -9.00 -21.91 -5.80
C GLU A 149 -7.79 -22.84 -5.97
N HIS A 150 -7.74 -23.54 -7.10
CA HIS A 150 -6.64 -24.44 -7.44
C HIS A 150 -5.73 -23.82 -8.51
N PHE A 151 -4.81 -22.93 -8.08
CA PHE A 151 -3.73 -22.51 -8.96
C PHE A 151 -2.63 -23.57 -9.03
N THR A 152 -2.17 -23.89 -10.23
CA THR A 152 -0.89 -24.59 -10.40
C THR A 152 0.25 -23.71 -9.88
N ASP A 153 1.41 -24.30 -9.57
CA ASP A 153 2.60 -23.54 -9.08
C ASP A 153 3.00 -22.43 -10.05
N LYS A 154 2.92 -22.70 -11.34
CA LYS A 154 3.26 -21.74 -12.39
C LYS A 154 2.29 -20.55 -12.41
N GLU A 155 1.00 -20.83 -12.30
CA GLU A 155 -0.05 -19.80 -12.28
C GLU A 155 0.03 -18.95 -11.01
N LEU A 156 0.22 -19.58 -9.84
CA LEU A 156 0.38 -18.86 -8.58
C LEU A 156 1.60 -17.95 -8.59
N ARG A 157 2.75 -18.46 -9.05
CA ARG A 157 3.97 -17.65 -9.20
C ARG A 157 3.74 -16.46 -10.11
N ARG A 158 3.11 -16.67 -11.26
CA ARG A 158 2.78 -15.59 -12.18
C ARG A 158 1.84 -14.58 -11.56
N HIS A 159 0.78 -15.03 -10.89
CA HIS A 159 -0.16 -14.15 -10.19
C HIS A 159 0.54 -13.25 -9.16
N ILE A 160 1.42 -13.84 -8.34
CA ILE A 160 2.22 -13.11 -7.34
C ILE A 160 3.07 -12.01 -8.02
N GLN A 161 3.77 -12.36 -9.09
CA GLN A 161 4.60 -11.41 -9.83
C GLN A 161 3.78 -10.30 -10.50
N ASP A 162 2.63 -10.63 -11.07
CA ASP A 162 1.75 -9.67 -11.73
C ASP A 162 1.15 -8.66 -10.72
N VAL A 163 0.79 -9.10 -9.51
CA VAL A 163 0.33 -8.21 -8.44
C VAL A 163 1.43 -7.23 -8.05
N ASP A 164 2.66 -7.70 -7.82
CA ASP A 164 3.77 -6.82 -7.44
C ASP A 164 4.16 -5.86 -8.56
N LYS A 165 4.14 -6.33 -9.81
CA LYS A 165 4.38 -5.47 -10.97
C LYS A 165 3.37 -4.33 -11.08
N ARG A 166 2.09 -4.61 -10.80
CA ARG A 166 1.03 -3.57 -10.78
C ARG A 166 1.27 -2.57 -9.65
N ARG A 167 1.57 -3.04 -8.42
CA ARG A 167 1.89 -2.17 -7.27
C ARG A 167 3.10 -1.29 -7.54
N SER A 168 4.16 -1.87 -8.10
CA SER A 168 5.37 -1.14 -8.48
C SER A 168 5.08 -0.03 -9.49
N LYS A 169 4.29 -0.33 -10.53
CA LYS A 169 3.89 0.68 -11.53
C LYS A 169 3.05 1.80 -10.94
N TYR A 170 2.05 1.47 -10.10
CA TYR A 170 1.23 2.45 -9.41
C TYR A 170 2.08 3.38 -8.53
N TYR A 171 2.93 2.79 -7.71
CA TYR A 171 3.82 3.53 -6.82
C TYR A 171 4.76 4.45 -7.59
N GLN A 172 5.46 3.92 -8.60
CA GLN A 172 6.37 4.71 -9.42
C GLN A 172 5.68 5.86 -10.16
N PHE A 173 4.47 5.62 -10.68
CA PHE A 173 3.72 6.63 -11.42
C PHE A 173 3.37 7.84 -10.56
N PHE A 174 2.86 7.61 -9.34
CA PHE A 174 2.41 8.68 -8.47
C PHE A 174 3.49 9.29 -7.58
N THR A 175 4.57 8.56 -7.30
CA THR A 175 5.62 9.02 -6.39
C THR A 175 6.93 9.39 -7.10
N GLY A 176 7.13 8.90 -8.31
CA GLY A 176 8.41 8.99 -9.03
C GLY A 176 9.50 8.09 -8.45
N GLN A 177 9.22 7.33 -7.39
CA GLN A 177 10.19 6.49 -6.69
C GLN A 177 10.08 5.01 -7.10
N THR A 178 11.17 4.25 -6.91
CA THR A 178 11.17 2.80 -7.14
C THR A 178 10.58 2.08 -5.92
N TRP A 179 9.53 1.31 -6.13
CA TRP A 179 8.89 0.51 -5.09
C TRP A 179 9.83 -0.59 -4.57
N GLY A 180 9.94 -0.74 -3.26
CA GLY A 180 10.84 -1.70 -2.61
C GLY A 180 12.32 -1.29 -2.61
N GLU A 181 12.66 -0.10 -3.12
CA GLU A 181 14.02 0.42 -3.02
C GLU A 181 14.35 0.76 -1.56
N LYS A 182 15.37 0.10 -1.02
CA LYS A 182 15.73 0.17 0.41
C LYS A 182 15.90 1.58 0.96
N LEU A 183 16.33 2.53 0.15
CA LEU A 183 16.53 3.92 0.57
C LEU A 183 15.22 4.68 0.82
N ASN A 184 14.09 4.14 0.36
CA ASN A 184 12.78 4.73 0.60
C ASN A 184 12.15 4.26 1.94
N TYR A 185 12.79 3.31 2.65
CA TYR A 185 12.26 2.70 3.86
C TYR A 185 13.29 2.75 4.99
N ASP A 186 12.80 2.79 6.23
CA ASP A 186 13.65 2.77 7.42
C ASP A 186 14.06 1.33 7.78
N LEU A 187 13.19 0.34 7.49
CA LEU A 187 13.48 -1.08 7.64
C LEU A 187 12.91 -1.89 6.47
N CYS A 188 13.75 -2.72 5.86
CA CYS A 188 13.33 -3.75 4.90
C CYS A 188 13.45 -5.12 5.58
N ILE A 189 12.34 -5.85 5.71
CA ILE A 189 12.25 -7.04 6.55
C ILE A 189 11.91 -8.26 5.70
N ASN A 190 12.82 -9.23 5.71
CA ASN A 190 12.60 -10.54 5.09
C ASN A 190 11.83 -11.44 6.05
N THR A 191 10.67 -11.91 5.63
CA THR A 191 9.83 -12.82 6.41
C THR A 191 9.92 -14.28 5.95
N SER A 192 10.86 -14.62 5.08
CA SER A 192 11.08 -16.01 4.66
C SER A 192 11.46 -16.86 5.87
N GLY A 193 10.68 -17.91 6.15
CA GLY A 193 10.91 -18.79 7.30
C GLY A 193 10.75 -18.13 8.67
N ALA A 194 10.40 -16.85 8.74
CA ALA A 194 10.24 -16.16 10.02
C ALA A 194 8.87 -16.40 10.67
N ASN A 195 8.86 -16.48 12.00
CA ASN A 195 7.63 -16.39 12.78
C ASN A 195 7.20 -14.92 12.84
N ILE A 196 6.04 -14.60 12.23
CA ILE A 196 5.53 -13.23 12.16
C ILE A 196 5.21 -12.68 13.56
N GLU A 197 4.73 -13.50 14.49
CA GLU A 197 4.42 -13.06 15.85
C GLU A 197 5.67 -12.56 16.59
N ASP A 198 6.77 -13.30 16.52
CA ASP A 198 8.03 -12.91 17.16
C ASP A 198 8.63 -11.67 16.48
N LEU A 199 8.53 -11.59 15.16
CA LEU A 199 8.97 -10.44 14.38
C LEU A 199 8.23 -9.17 14.82
N VAL A 200 6.91 -9.24 14.99
CA VAL A 200 6.07 -8.13 15.46
C VAL A 200 6.50 -7.65 16.85
N LYS A 201 6.80 -8.55 17.77
CA LYS A 201 7.31 -8.20 19.11
C LYS A 201 8.62 -7.41 19.04
N VAL A 202 9.52 -7.78 18.09
CA VAL A 202 10.78 -7.06 17.87
C VAL A 202 10.53 -5.66 17.30
N ILE A 203 9.68 -5.55 16.26
CA ILE A 203 9.33 -4.26 15.66
C ILE A 203 8.66 -3.34 16.70
N ALA A 204 7.73 -3.88 17.49
CA ALA A 204 7.05 -3.10 18.53
C ALA A 204 8.01 -2.50 19.56
N LYS A 205 9.11 -3.19 19.91
CA LYS A 205 10.15 -2.65 20.79
C LYS A 205 10.93 -1.49 20.20
N LEU A 206 11.03 -1.37 18.88
CA LEU A 206 11.68 -0.26 18.20
C LEU A 206 10.80 1.01 18.18
N VAL A 207 9.49 0.83 18.38
CA VAL A 207 8.50 1.92 18.31
C VAL A 207 8.11 2.44 19.69
N LYS A 208 8.26 1.60 20.73
CA LYS A 208 8.03 1.98 22.15
C LYS A 208 9.12 2.88 22.65
#